data_f1fcd25ce4c06f409f5a982783b8a469
#
_entry.id   f1fcd25ce4c06f409f5a982783b8a469
#
_cell.length_a   1.000
_cell.length_b   1.000
_cell.length_c   1.000
_cell.angle_alpha   90.00
_cell.angle_beta   90.00
_cell.angle_gamma   90.00
#
_symmetry.space_group_name_H-M   'P 1'
#
loop_
_entity.id
_entity.type
_entity.pdbx_description
1 polymer ?
#
loop_
_entity_poly.entity_id
_entity_poly.type
_entity_poly.pdbx_seq_one_letter_code
_entity_poly.pdbx_strand_id
1 'polypeptide(L)' 'MNKEYWQRKADLCQKIGIEQLIAGDIPNGTRNLKRMVRAMEELNLIKANEGEDKSASDMWASLIASGAMLTREGENK' A
#
# COMPACT_ATOMS: atom_id res chain seq x y z
N MET A 1 -9.31 10.95 11.74
CA MET A 1 -8.54 9.73 11.59
C MET A 1 -7.07 10.07 11.55
N ASN A 2 -6.25 9.27 12.16
CA ASN A 2 -4.88 9.65 12.44
C ASN A 2 -3.88 8.85 11.58
N LYS A 3 -3.24 9.52 10.63
CA LYS A 3 -2.26 8.90 9.76
C LYS A 3 -1.10 8.32 10.56
N GLU A 4 -0.68 9.04 11.60
CA GLU A 4 0.45 8.59 12.40
C GLU A 4 0.15 7.28 13.09
N TYR A 5 -1.08 7.10 13.54
CA TYR A 5 -1.50 5.86 14.18
C TYR A 5 -1.32 4.68 13.22
N TRP A 6 -1.83 4.81 12.00
CA TRP A 6 -1.75 3.74 11.03
C TRP A 6 -0.33 3.51 10.54
N GLN A 7 0.45 4.58 10.42
CA GLN A 7 1.84 4.46 10.03
C GLN A 7 2.64 3.69 11.08
N ARG A 8 2.45 4.05 12.35
CA ARG A 8 3.13 3.36 13.44
C ARG A 8 2.70 1.90 13.52
N LYS A 9 1.41 1.66 13.32
CA LYS A 9 0.89 0.30 13.37
C LYS A 9 1.50 -0.54 12.27
N ALA A 10 1.58 0.00 11.06
CA ALA A 10 2.17 -0.71 9.95
C ALA A 10 3.65 -1.01 10.21
N ASP A 11 4.39 -0.01 10.69
CA ASP A 11 5.81 -0.19 10.97
C ASP A 11 6.03 -1.23 12.06
N LEU A 12 5.24 -1.17 13.11
CA LEU A 12 5.37 -2.11 14.23
C LEU A 12 5.02 -3.53 13.79
N CYS A 13 3.93 -3.68 13.08
CA CYS A 13 3.52 -5.01 12.60
C CYS A 13 4.55 -5.58 11.65
N GLN A 14 5.14 -4.74 10.80
CA GLN A 14 6.18 -5.18 9.89
C GLN A 14 7.39 -5.68 10.67
N LYS A 15 7.85 -4.90 11.64
CA LYS A 15 9.03 -5.25 12.41
C LYS A 15 8.83 -6.56 13.17
N ILE A 16 7.72 -6.64 13.89
CA ILE A 16 7.43 -7.82 14.71
C ILE A 16 7.22 -9.03 13.80
N GLY A 17 6.50 -8.85 12.70
CA GLY A 17 6.23 -9.96 11.79
C GLY A 17 7.50 -10.52 11.20
N ILE A 18 8.40 -9.66 10.77
CA ILE A 18 9.68 -10.10 10.21
C ILE A 18 10.51 -10.82 11.26
N GLU A 19 10.56 -10.28 12.48
CA GLU A 19 11.30 -10.93 13.56
C GLU A 19 10.74 -12.30 13.88
N GLN A 20 9.42 -12.43 13.87
CA GLN A 20 8.78 -13.71 14.13
C GLN A 20 9.07 -14.71 13.04
N LEU A 21 9.05 -14.28 11.78
CA LEU A 21 9.38 -15.18 10.67
C LEU A 21 10.81 -15.67 10.77
N ILE A 22 11.73 -14.77 11.11
CA ILE A 22 13.13 -15.13 11.26
C ILE A 22 13.30 -16.14 12.39
N ALA A 23 12.52 -15.97 13.46
CA ALA A 23 12.57 -16.88 14.59
C ALA A 23 11.86 -18.22 14.31
N GLY A 24 11.21 -18.34 13.17
CA GLY A 24 10.53 -19.58 12.81
C GLY A 24 9.06 -19.60 13.20
N ASP A 25 8.54 -18.52 13.76
CA ASP A 25 7.14 -18.43 14.16
C ASP A 25 6.31 -17.95 12.98
N ILE A 26 6.11 -18.86 12.03
CA ILE A 26 5.44 -18.52 10.77
C ILE A 26 4.01 -18.05 10.97
N PRO A 27 3.16 -18.73 11.76
CA PRO A 27 1.77 -18.30 11.91
C PRO A 27 1.64 -16.87 12.45
N ASN A 28 2.40 -16.53 13.47
CA ASN A 28 2.31 -15.19 14.07
C ASN A 28 2.95 -14.14 13.18
N GLY A 29 4.09 -14.48 12.56
CA GLY A 29 4.73 -13.56 11.62
C GLY A 29 3.81 -13.22 10.46
N THR A 30 3.18 -14.23 9.88
CA THR A 30 2.24 -14.04 8.78
C THR A 30 1.06 -13.18 9.21
N ARG A 31 0.54 -13.43 10.42
CA ARG A 31 -0.58 -12.65 10.94
C ARG A 31 -0.21 -11.18 11.07
N ASN A 32 0.97 -10.90 11.61
CA ASN A 32 1.41 -9.52 11.76
C ASN A 32 1.65 -8.83 10.43
N LEU A 33 2.19 -9.54 9.45
CA LEU A 33 2.38 -8.97 8.13
C LEU A 33 1.05 -8.66 7.45
N LYS A 34 0.04 -9.50 7.66
CA LYS A 34 -1.30 -9.22 7.15
C LYS A 34 -1.87 -7.96 7.81
N ARG A 35 -1.64 -7.79 9.11
CA ARG A 35 -2.07 -6.58 9.80
C ARG A 35 -1.35 -5.35 9.25
N MET A 36 -0.08 -5.50 8.91
CA MET A 36 0.68 -4.42 8.29
C MET A 36 0.04 -3.99 6.97
N VAL A 37 -0.29 -4.96 6.12
CA VAL A 37 -0.90 -4.67 4.83
C VAL A 37 -2.22 -3.92 5.03
N ARG A 38 -3.03 -4.36 5.99
CA ARG A 38 -4.30 -3.70 6.26
C ARG A 38 -4.10 -2.28 6.76
N ALA A 39 -3.09 -2.08 7.61
CA ALA A 39 -2.80 -0.73 8.09
C ALA A 39 -2.36 0.17 6.95
N MET A 40 -1.59 -0.36 6.02
CA MET A 40 -1.16 0.41 4.85
C MET A 40 -2.35 0.77 3.95
N GLU A 41 -3.30 -0.13 3.80
CA GLU A 41 -4.51 0.15 3.04
C GLU A 41 -5.30 1.30 3.68
N GLU A 42 -5.45 1.25 5.00
CA GLU A 42 -6.15 2.31 5.71
C GLU A 42 -5.43 3.64 5.58
N LEU A 43 -4.11 3.60 5.65
CA LEU A 43 -3.29 4.79 5.50
C LEU A 43 -3.48 5.41 4.11
N ASN A 44 -3.51 4.57 3.08
CA ASN A 44 -3.74 5.04 1.72
C ASN A 44 -5.11 5.69 1.56
N LEU A 45 -6.13 5.11 2.18
CA LEU A 45 -7.48 5.68 2.15
C LEU A 45 -7.52 7.04 2.82
N ILE A 46 -6.82 7.19 3.94
CA ILE A 46 -6.78 8.46 4.65
C ILE A 46 -6.10 9.51 3.79
N LYS A 47 -4.99 9.16 3.17
CA LYS A 47 -4.28 10.10 2.30
C LYS A 47 -5.14 10.54 1.13
N ALA A 48 -5.86 9.62 0.53
CA ALA A 48 -6.76 9.93 -0.57
C ALA A 48 -7.87 10.88 -0.12
N ASN A 49 -8.44 10.61 1.06
CA ASN A 49 -9.53 11.43 1.59
C ASN A 49 -9.08 12.83 1.96
N GLU A 50 -7.84 12.95 2.41
CA GLU A 50 -7.31 14.27 2.77
C GLU A 50 -6.89 15.08 1.56
N GLY A 51 -6.84 14.47 0.41
CA GLY A 51 -6.45 15.16 -0.80
C GLY A 51 -4.96 15.43 -0.88
N GLU A 52 -4.18 14.81 -0.03
CA GLU A 52 -2.73 14.99 -0.08
C GLU A 52 -2.15 14.48 -1.37
N ASP A 53 -2.81 13.50 -1.95
CA ASP A 53 -2.34 12.86 -3.16
C ASP A 53 -3.07 13.35 -4.40
N LYS A 54 -3.59 14.57 -4.36
CA LYS A 54 -4.27 15.13 -5.52
C LYS A 54 -3.34 15.14 -6.72
N SER A 55 -2.12 15.62 -6.52
CA SER A 55 -1.15 15.61 -7.60
C SER A 55 -0.82 14.20 -8.02
N ALA A 56 -0.71 13.30 -7.05
CA ALA A 56 -0.46 11.91 -7.33
C ALA A 56 -1.62 11.29 -8.08
N SER A 57 -2.86 11.66 -7.71
CA SER A 57 -4.04 11.16 -8.42
C SER A 57 -4.01 11.59 -9.88
N ASP A 58 -3.64 12.84 -10.13
CA ASP A 58 -3.52 13.32 -11.49
C ASP A 58 -2.44 12.58 -12.26
N MET A 59 -1.32 12.31 -11.59
CA MET A 59 -0.26 11.52 -12.19
C MET A 59 -0.71 10.11 -12.49
N TRP A 60 -1.45 9.51 -11.56
CA TRP A 60 -2.00 8.19 -11.76
C TRP A 60 -2.94 8.15 -12.95
N ALA A 61 -3.81 9.14 -13.04
CA ALA A 61 -4.74 9.21 -14.16
C ALA A 61 -3.98 9.33 -15.46
N SER A 62 -2.93 10.14 -15.49
CA SER A 62 -2.09 10.29 -16.67
C SER A 62 -1.40 8.99 -17.04
N LEU A 63 -0.88 8.29 -16.02
CA LEU A 63 -0.21 7.02 -16.26
C LEU A 63 -1.16 5.97 -16.80
N ILE A 64 -2.36 5.91 -16.24
CA ILE A 64 -3.37 4.96 -16.70
C ILE A 64 -3.76 5.27 -18.15
N ALA A 65 -3.96 6.53 -18.46
CA ALA A 65 -4.29 6.93 -19.80
C ALA A 65 -3.18 6.58 -20.78
N SER A 66 -1.94 6.86 -20.40
CA SER A 66 -0.79 6.55 -21.23
C SER A 66 -0.63 5.04 -21.39
N GLY A 67 -0.79 4.32 -20.29
CA GLY A 67 -0.69 2.87 -20.32
C GLY A 67 -1.77 2.24 -21.18
N ALA A 68 -2.99 2.76 -21.11
CA ALA A 68 -4.08 2.28 -21.92
C ALA A 68 -3.80 2.53 -23.40
N MET A 69 -3.25 3.69 -23.70
CA MET A 69 -2.92 4.01 -25.08
C MET A 69 -1.82 3.09 -25.61
N LEU A 70 -0.82 2.85 -24.78
CA LEU A 70 0.27 1.97 -25.19
C LEU A 70 -0.23 0.55 -25.38
N THR A 71 -1.08 0.10 -24.47
CA THR A 71 -1.67 -1.24 -24.57
C THR A 71 -2.48 -1.37 -25.84
N ARG A 72 -3.26 -0.33 -26.14
CA ARG A 72 -4.10 -0.35 -27.34
C ARG A 72 -3.26 -0.42 -28.58
N GLU A 73 -2.17 0.35 -28.60
CA GLU A 73 -1.27 0.30 -29.76
C GLU A 73 -0.67 -1.08 -29.91
N GLY A 74 -0.30 -1.68 -28.79
CA GLY A 74 0.23 -3.04 -28.82
C GLY A 74 -0.77 -4.03 -29.35
N GLU A 75 -2.02 -3.87 -28.97
CA GLU A 75 -3.09 -4.75 -29.43
C GLU A 75 -3.35 -4.62 -30.90
N ASN A 76 -3.19 -3.42 -31.43
CA ASN A 76 -3.46 -3.16 -32.81
C ASN A 76 -2.37 -3.68 -33.74
N LYS A 77 -1.27 -4.05 -33.16
CA LYS A 77 -0.18 -4.63 -33.91
C LYS A 77 -0.34 -6.13 -34.02
#